data_1994ebba2d28483d7dba65bd57a8ff4f
#
_entry.id   1994ebba2d28483d7dba65bd57a8ff4f
#
_cell.length_a   1.000
_cell.length_b   1.000
_cell.length_c   1.000
_cell.angle_alpha   90.00
_cell.angle_beta   90.00
_cell.angle_gamma   90.00
#
_symmetry.space_group_name_H-M   'P 1'
#
loop_
_entity.id
_entity.type
_entity.pdbx_description
1 polymer ?
#
loop_
_entity_poly.entity_id
_entity_poly.type
_entity_poly.pdbx_seq_one_letter_code
_entity_poly.pdbx_strand_id
1 'polypeptide(L)'
;MSEEIVVSGEAALKVADALNSTSLRVLQLLLREHLDISTIAQRLELSQPYVSEQVRKLQETSLIRVSYESGKRGIRKICELAVKKIVIEIQPI
;
A
#
# COMPACT_ATOMS: atom_id res chain seq x y z
N MET A 1 7.53 9.53 13.37
CA MET A 1 7.06 8.70 12.25
C MET A 1 7.82 9.08 11.00
N SER A 2 8.38 8.11 10.32
CA SER A 2 9.15 8.36 9.10
C SER A 2 8.21 8.72 7.96
N GLU A 3 8.47 9.83 7.27
CA GLU A 3 7.69 10.22 6.11
C GLU A 3 8.27 9.69 4.80
N GLU A 4 9.47 9.13 4.84
CA GLU A 4 10.08 8.58 3.64
C GLU A 4 10.73 7.23 3.91
N ILE A 5 10.82 6.43 2.87
CA ILE A 5 11.59 5.22 2.84
C ILE A 5 12.65 5.36 1.75
N VAL A 6 13.88 4.96 2.07
CA VAL A 6 14.99 4.97 1.11
C VAL A 6 15.40 3.52 0.87
N VAL A 7 15.36 3.10 -0.37
CA VAL A 7 15.66 1.71 -0.74
C VAL A 7 16.69 1.65 -1.87
N SER A 8 17.42 0.54 -1.91
CA SER A 8 18.41 0.26 -2.96
C SER A 8 18.50 -1.25 -3.14
N GLY A 9 19.16 -1.70 -4.20
CA GLY A 9 19.38 -3.11 -4.46
C GLY A 9 18.08 -3.91 -4.54
N GLU A 10 18.03 -5.06 -3.90
CA GLU A 10 16.85 -5.93 -3.92
C GLU A 10 15.60 -5.28 -3.34
N ALA A 11 15.77 -4.49 -2.29
CA ALA A 11 14.63 -3.79 -1.69
C ALA A 11 14.01 -2.81 -2.68
N ALA A 12 14.85 -2.13 -3.47
CA ALA A 12 14.37 -1.23 -4.51
C ALA A 12 13.61 -1.99 -5.60
N LEU A 13 14.08 -3.17 -5.97
CA LEU A 13 13.39 -4.00 -6.97
C LEU A 13 12.01 -4.44 -6.48
N LYS A 14 11.90 -4.81 -5.21
CA LYS A 14 10.61 -5.21 -4.62
C LYS A 14 9.63 -4.05 -4.58
N VAL A 15 10.12 -2.86 -4.22
CA VAL A 15 9.29 -1.66 -4.21
C VAL A 15 8.83 -1.33 -5.63
N ALA A 16 9.76 -1.35 -6.59
CA ALA A 16 9.43 -1.07 -7.99
C ALA A 16 8.37 -2.06 -8.52
N ASP A 17 8.50 -3.34 -8.14
CA ASP A 17 7.56 -4.37 -8.56
C ASP A 17 6.17 -4.18 -7.95
N ALA A 18 6.09 -3.60 -6.75
CA ALA A 18 4.83 -3.32 -6.09
C ALA A 18 4.14 -2.06 -6.64
N LEU A 19 4.86 -1.21 -7.37
CA LEU A 19 4.33 0.05 -7.89
C LEU A 19 3.81 -0.13 -9.32
N ASN A 20 2.56 0.26 -9.51
CA ASN A 20 1.91 0.30 -10.82
C ASN A 20 0.81 1.36 -10.74
N SER A 21 0.09 1.58 -11.84
CA SER A 21 -0.94 2.61 -11.86
C SER A 21 -2.04 2.37 -10.82
N THR A 22 -2.40 1.11 -10.59
CA THR A 22 -3.44 0.77 -9.60
C THR A 22 -2.94 0.96 -8.17
N SER A 23 -1.77 0.42 -7.85
CA SER A 23 -1.24 0.54 -6.48
C SER A 23 -0.96 2.01 -6.14
N LEU A 24 -0.53 2.82 -7.12
CA LEU A 24 -0.36 4.25 -6.89
C LEU A 24 -1.69 4.92 -6.52
N ARG A 25 -2.78 4.55 -7.19
CA ARG A 25 -4.11 5.08 -6.87
C ARG A 25 -4.53 4.67 -5.45
N VAL A 26 -4.19 3.45 -5.03
CA VAL A 26 -4.44 3.02 -3.65
C VAL A 26 -3.69 3.91 -2.68
N LEU A 27 -2.40 4.12 -2.92
CA LEU A 27 -1.58 4.98 -2.06
C LEU A 27 -2.13 6.42 -2.01
N GLN A 28 -2.58 6.95 -3.14
CA GLN A 28 -3.17 8.29 -3.21
C GLN A 28 -4.43 8.41 -2.36
N LEU A 29 -5.29 7.40 -2.37
CA LEU A 29 -6.46 7.39 -1.50
C LEU A 29 -6.06 7.42 -0.03
N LEU A 30 -5.04 6.66 0.33
CA LEU A 30 -4.61 6.53 1.72
C LEU A 30 -3.85 7.76 2.24
N LEU A 31 -3.52 8.72 1.38
CA LEU A 31 -2.96 10.00 1.81
C LEU A 31 -3.96 10.78 2.68
N ARG A 32 -5.24 10.57 2.47
CA ARG A 32 -6.29 11.36 3.11
C ARG A 32 -7.00 10.64 4.25
N GLU A 33 -7.11 9.33 4.18
CA GLU A 33 -7.89 8.59 5.16
C GLU A 33 -7.48 7.11 5.21
N HIS A 34 -7.73 6.50 6.34
CA HIS A 34 -7.55 5.06 6.50
C HIS A 34 -8.79 4.36 5.93
N LEU A 35 -8.60 3.34 5.11
CA LEU A 35 -9.71 2.68 4.42
C LEU A 35 -9.56 1.18 4.46
N ASP A 36 -10.70 0.48 4.48
CA ASP A 36 -10.69 -0.97 4.34
C ASP A 36 -10.64 -1.37 2.87
N ILE A 37 -10.35 -2.64 2.62
CA ILE A 37 -10.22 -3.18 1.25
C ILE A 37 -11.50 -2.97 0.44
N SER A 38 -12.65 -3.22 1.06
CA SER A 38 -13.93 -3.09 0.39
C SER A 38 -14.18 -1.66 -0.11
N THR A 39 -13.88 -0.68 0.73
CA THR A 39 -14.06 0.73 0.38
C THR A 39 -13.09 1.16 -0.71
N ILE A 40 -11.82 0.72 -0.62
CA ILE A 40 -10.83 1.01 -1.67
C ILE A 40 -11.32 0.45 -3.00
N ALA A 41 -11.75 -0.81 -3.02
CA ALA A 41 -12.22 -1.46 -4.24
C ALA A 41 -13.42 -0.71 -4.83
N GLN A 42 -14.36 -0.32 -4.00
CA GLN A 42 -15.54 0.42 -4.42
C GLN A 42 -15.16 1.77 -5.06
N ARG A 43 -14.30 2.52 -4.40
CA ARG A 43 -13.88 3.85 -4.89
C ARG A 43 -13.09 3.79 -6.18
N LEU A 44 -12.30 2.74 -6.36
CA LEU A 44 -11.50 2.56 -7.57
C LEU A 44 -12.22 1.76 -8.65
N GLU A 45 -13.43 1.28 -8.36
CA GLU A 45 -14.22 0.46 -9.27
C GLU A 45 -13.47 -0.80 -9.70
N LEU A 46 -12.87 -1.47 -8.72
CA LEU A 46 -12.10 -2.69 -8.92
C LEU A 46 -12.65 -3.81 -8.05
N SER A 47 -12.28 -5.05 -8.35
CA SER A 47 -12.68 -6.19 -7.54
C SER A 47 -11.90 -6.21 -6.23
N GLN A 48 -12.53 -6.72 -5.17
CA GLN A 48 -11.86 -6.84 -3.89
C GLN A 48 -10.64 -7.78 -3.94
N PRO A 49 -10.70 -8.95 -4.61
CA PRO A 49 -9.52 -9.81 -4.72
C PRO A 49 -8.33 -9.11 -5.38
N TYR A 50 -8.57 -8.31 -6.41
CA TYR A 50 -7.50 -7.59 -7.09
C TYR A 50 -6.89 -6.53 -6.17
N VAL A 51 -7.72 -5.75 -5.48
CA VAL A 51 -7.26 -4.74 -4.52
C VAL A 51 -6.50 -5.41 -3.38
N SER A 52 -7.00 -6.52 -2.87
CA SER A 52 -6.36 -7.26 -1.79
C SER A 52 -4.95 -7.70 -2.19
N GLU A 53 -4.75 -8.14 -3.43
CA GLU A 53 -3.42 -8.51 -3.93
C GLU A 53 -2.49 -7.30 -4.02
N GLN A 54 -2.98 -6.16 -4.49
CA GLN A 54 -2.19 -4.94 -4.53
C GLN A 54 -1.78 -4.49 -3.12
N VAL A 55 -2.71 -4.53 -2.19
CA VAL A 55 -2.48 -4.16 -0.79
C VAL A 55 -1.44 -5.09 -0.16
N ARG A 56 -1.50 -6.39 -0.45
CA ARG A 56 -0.53 -7.35 0.05
C ARG A 56 0.89 -6.97 -0.37
N LYS A 57 1.08 -6.63 -1.64
CA LYS A 57 2.39 -6.23 -2.16
C LYS A 57 2.88 -4.93 -1.50
N LEU A 58 1.99 -3.98 -1.32
CA LEU A 58 2.33 -2.71 -0.68
C LEU A 58 2.68 -2.91 0.80
N GLN A 59 2.00 -3.82 1.48
CA GLN A 59 2.29 -4.15 2.86
C GLN A 59 3.66 -4.84 3.00
N GLU A 60 3.96 -5.78 2.10
CA GLU A 60 5.24 -6.49 2.11
C GLU A 60 6.43 -5.57 1.92
N THR A 61 6.24 -4.48 1.21
CA THR A 61 7.30 -3.48 0.97
C THR A 61 7.28 -2.34 1.98
N SER A 62 6.46 -2.44 3.02
CA SER A 62 6.35 -1.46 4.10
C SER A 62 5.86 -0.08 3.63
N LEU A 63 5.17 -0.01 2.50
CA LEU A 63 4.59 1.24 2.01
C LEU A 63 3.27 1.55 2.68
N ILE A 64 2.58 0.53 3.17
CA ILE A 64 1.36 0.69 3.94
C ILE A 64 1.42 -0.18 5.20
N ARG A 65 0.63 0.19 6.18
CA ARG A 65 0.39 -0.61 7.38
C ARG A 65 -1.04 -1.10 7.35
N VAL A 66 -1.26 -2.27 7.93
CA VAL A 66 -2.58 -2.88 8.00
C VAL A 66 -2.90 -3.16 9.46
N SER A 67 -4.10 -2.79 9.88
CA SER A 67 -4.64 -3.13 11.18
C SER A 67 -5.99 -3.81 10.99
N TYR A 68 -6.49 -4.42 12.06
CA TYR A 68 -7.75 -5.15 12.00
C TYR A 68 -8.71 -4.57 13.02
N GLU A 69 -9.95 -4.35 12.61
CA GLU A 69 -11.01 -3.84 13.47
C GLU A 69 -12.20 -4.80 13.45
N SER A 70 -12.86 -4.93 14.59
CA SER A 70 -14.10 -5.68 14.67
C SER A 70 -15.22 -4.85 14.08
N GLY A 71 -16.00 -5.43 13.19
CA GLY A 71 -17.16 -4.80 12.60
C GLY A 71 -18.38 -5.68 12.73
N LYS A 72 -19.53 -5.18 12.30
CA LYS A 72 -20.80 -5.91 12.38
C LYS A 72 -20.79 -7.21 11.58
N ARG A 73 -19.95 -7.30 10.58
CA ARG A 73 -19.88 -8.47 9.69
C ARG A 73 -18.56 -9.22 9.81
N GLY A 74 -17.89 -9.08 10.94
CA GLY A 74 -16.61 -9.74 11.17
C GLY A 74 -15.47 -8.75 11.25
N ILE A 75 -14.26 -9.22 10.93
CA ILE A 75 -13.04 -8.42 11.04
C ILE A 75 -12.81 -7.63 9.75
N ARG A 76 -12.56 -6.34 9.89
CA ARG A 76 -12.23 -5.46 8.76
C ARG A 76 -10.72 -5.23 8.74
N LYS A 77 -10.15 -5.28 7.56
CA LYS A 77 -8.73 -5.02 7.31
C LYS A 77 -8.57 -3.56 6.89
N ILE A 78 -8.03 -2.74 7.80
CA ILE A 78 -7.88 -1.31 7.58
C ILE A 78 -6.47 -1.00 7.12
N CYS A 79 -6.37 -0.26 6.02
CA CYS A 79 -5.10 0.12 5.42
C CYS A 79 -4.79 1.59 5.71
N GLU A 80 -3.53 1.87 6.02
CA GLU A 80 -3.06 3.25 6.16
C GLU A 80 -1.70 3.41 5.50
N LEU A 81 -1.41 4.61 5.04
CA LEU A 81 -0.14 4.93 4.41
C LEU A 81 0.97 4.94 5.47
N ALA A 82 2.06 4.23 5.21
CA ALA A 82 3.19 4.19 6.14
C ALA A 82 4.22 5.27 5.83
N VAL A 83 4.37 5.64 4.55
CA VAL A 83 5.34 6.64 4.09
C VAL A 83 4.69 7.51 3.01
N LYS A 84 5.15 8.73 2.89
CA LYS A 84 4.65 9.66 1.87
C LYS A 84 5.63 9.85 0.72
N LYS A 85 6.84 9.34 0.87
CA LYS A 85 7.88 9.52 -0.13
C LYS A 85 8.71 8.24 -0.22
N ILE A 86 9.00 7.84 -1.43
CA ILE A 86 9.82 6.67 -1.71
C ILE A 86 11.03 7.14 -2.51
N VAL A 87 12.22 6.84 -2.00
CA VAL A 87 13.47 7.20 -2.66
C VAL A 87 14.18 5.90 -3.03
N ILE A 88 14.47 5.77 -4.32
CA ILE A 88 15.23 4.63 -4.83
C ILE A 88 16.62 5.15 -5.19
N GLU A 89 17.62 4.64 -4.48
CA GLU A 89 19.00 5.02 -4.76
C GLU A 89 19.62 4.04 -5.72
N ILE A 90 20.27 4.59 -6.77
CA ILE A 90 21.02 3.79 -7.74
C ILE A 90 22.43 3.68 -7.20
N GLN A 91 22.82 2.46 -6.84
CA GLN A 91 24.14 2.22 -6.28
C GLN A 91 25.08 1.65 -7.34
N PRO A 92 26.37 1.95 -7.29
CA PRO A 92 27.33 1.36 -8.22
C PRO A 92 27.45 -0.15 -8.01
N ILE A 93 27.73 -0.86 -9.05
CA ILE A 93 27.92 -2.30 -9.02
C ILE A 93 29.22 -2.67 -8.31
#